data_68931cbf2c4276db8f45b57b0bc28acb
#
_entry.id   68931cbf2c4276db8f45b57b0bc28acb
#
_cell.length_a   1.000
_cell.length_b   1.000
_cell.length_c   1.000
_cell.angle_alpha   90.00
_cell.angle_beta   90.00
_cell.angle_gamma   90.00
#
_symmetry.space_group_name_H-M   'P 1'
#
loop_
_entity.id
_entity.type
_entity.pdbx_description
1 polymer ?
#
loop_
_entity_poly.entity_id
_entity_poly.type
_entity_poly.pdbx_seq_one_letter_code
_entity_poly.pdbx_strand_id
1 'polypeptide(L)'
;MLLPVDVQRLSRERHHQTGVDLLTLVGLKGFERKYPWELSGGMQQRVAITRALVHDPAMLLMDEPFRALDAMTREHMNLELQRIWLERRKTVLFITHSIPEAVFLADRVLVMTARPGRLLDDVRVKLPRPRPLDVMNTPEFGAYARHIRHLFNVQGRIEGLQVTGTP
;
A
#
# COMPACT_ATOMS: atom_id res chain seq x y z
N MET A 1 -10.22 9.99 -13.70
CA MET A 1 -8.81 10.27 -13.48
C MET A 1 -8.55 11.67 -12.94
N LEU A 2 -9.03 12.73 -13.55
CA LEU A 2 -8.73 14.12 -13.17
C LEU A 2 -9.57 14.71 -12.03
N LEU A 3 -10.44 13.94 -11.37
CA LEU A 3 -11.28 14.42 -10.27
C LEU A 3 -10.50 15.21 -9.17
N PRO A 4 -9.31 14.77 -8.70
CA PRO A 4 -8.57 15.54 -7.70
C PRO A 4 -8.10 16.91 -8.22
N VAL A 5 -7.79 17.00 -9.52
CA VAL A 5 -7.42 18.25 -10.19
C VAL A 5 -8.59 19.24 -10.18
N ASP A 6 -9.80 18.74 -10.45
CA ASP A 6 -11.02 19.54 -10.43
C ASP A 6 -11.37 20.03 -9.01
N VAL A 7 -11.32 19.13 -8.04
CA VAL A 7 -11.61 19.43 -6.62
C VAL A 7 -10.66 20.49 -6.08
N GLN A 8 -9.39 20.41 -6.44
CA GLN A 8 -8.36 21.38 -6.02
C GLN A 8 -8.30 22.63 -6.92
N ARG A 9 -9.20 22.73 -7.91
CA ARG A 9 -9.26 23.86 -8.87
C ARG A 9 -7.94 24.08 -9.62
N LEU A 10 -7.21 23.00 -9.91
CA LEU A 10 -5.98 23.04 -10.69
C LEU A 10 -6.30 23.03 -12.20
N SER A 11 -5.34 23.42 -13.04
CA SER A 11 -5.50 23.40 -14.48
C SER A 11 -5.60 21.98 -15.02
N ARG A 12 -6.75 21.59 -15.59
CA ARG A 12 -6.93 20.30 -16.27
C ARG A 12 -5.94 20.11 -17.41
N GLU A 13 -5.67 21.14 -18.16
CA GLU A 13 -4.78 21.11 -19.32
C GLU A 13 -3.36 20.68 -18.91
N ARG A 14 -2.83 21.29 -17.84
CA ARG A 14 -1.50 20.95 -17.29
C ARG A 14 -1.42 19.53 -16.76
N HIS A 15 -2.49 19.02 -16.16
CA HIS A 15 -2.50 17.68 -15.52
C HIS A 15 -3.00 16.57 -16.45
N HIS A 16 -3.54 16.90 -17.63
CA HIS A 16 -4.02 15.89 -18.58
C HIS A 16 -2.91 14.96 -19.02
N GLN A 17 -1.79 15.52 -19.47
CA GLN A 17 -0.64 14.72 -19.91
C GLN A 17 -0.09 13.87 -18.77
N THR A 18 0.06 14.43 -17.57
CA THR A 18 0.45 13.68 -16.36
C THR A 18 -0.50 12.49 -16.11
N GLY A 19 -1.80 12.70 -16.29
CA GLY A 19 -2.78 11.62 -16.16
C GLY A 19 -2.58 10.49 -17.18
N VAL A 20 -2.33 10.83 -18.44
CA VAL A 20 -2.05 9.85 -19.50
C VAL A 20 -0.74 9.10 -19.24
N ASP A 21 0.32 9.81 -18.82
CA ASP A 21 1.62 9.21 -18.50
C ASP A 21 1.50 8.24 -17.33
N LEU A 22 0.75 8.60 -16.28
CA LEU A 22 0.49 7.73 -15.14
C LEU A 22 -0.33 6.48 -15.53
N LEU A 23 -1.33 6.60 -16.40
CA LEU A 23 -2.07 5.45 -16.91
C LEU A 23 -1.16 4.53 -17.74
N THR A 24 -0.29 5.12 -18.57
CA THR A 24 0.70 4.36 -19.35
C THR A 24 1.68 3.63 -18.43
N LEU A 25 2.14 4.30 -17.37
CA LEU A 25 3.03 3.74 -16.36
C LEU A 25 2.44 2.46 -15.72
N VAL A 26 1.15 2.44 -15.42
CA VAL A 26 0.48 1.26 -14.83
C VAL A 26 -0.10 0.29 -15.86
N GLY A 27 0.32 0.36 -17.12
CA GLY A 27 -0.10 -0.55 -18.18
C GLY A 27 -1.55 -0.37 -18.63
N LEU A 28 -2.10 0.83 -18.48
CA LEU A 28 -3.47 1.19 -18.88
C LEU A 28 -3.52 2.12 -20.09
N LYS A 29 -2.47 2.11 -20.92
CA LYS A 29 -2.48 2.81 -22.22
C LYS A 29 -3.62 2.28 -23.08
N GLY A 30 -4.42 3.19 -23.64
CA GLY A 30 -5.60 2.86 -24.46
C GLY A 30 -6.91 2.73 -23.66
N PHE A 31 -6.85 2.84 -22.33
CA PHE A 31 -8.02 2.79 -21.45
C PHE A 31 -8.43 4.17 -20.90
N GLU A 32 -7.85 5.25 -21.42
CA GLU A 32 -8.03 6.62 -20.90
C GLU A 32 -9.49 7.09 -20.97
N ARG A 33 -10.27 6.56 -21.93
CA ARG A 33 -11.67 6.91 -22.17
C ARG A 33 -12.67 5.90 -21.63
N LYS A 34 -12.17 4.84 -20.95
CA LYS A 34 -13.03 3.79 -20.37
C LYS A 34 -13.65 4.25 -19.07
N TYR A 35 -14.88 3.84 -18.84
CA TYR A 35 -15.59 4.04 -17.57
C TYR A 35 -15.16 2.99 -16.54
N PRO A 36 -15.29 3.28 -15.22
CA PRO A 36 -14.89 2.33 -14.18
C PRO A 36 -15.50 0.93 -14.32
N TRP A 37 -16.75 0.84 -14.73
CA TRP A 37 -17.45 -0.45 -14.92
C TRP A 37 -16.97 -1.26 -16.14
N GLU A 38 -16.20 -0.66 -17.05
CA GLU A 38 -15.57 -1.34 -18.17
C GLU A 38 -14.18 -1.89 -17.80
N LEU A 39 -13.71 -1.66 -16.58
CA LEU A 39 -12.39 -2.03 -16.08
C LEU A 39 -12.49 -3.20 -15.11
N SER A 40 -11.52 -4.12 -15.15
CA SER A 40 -11.38 -5.15 -14.11
C SER A 40 -11.06 -4.53 -12.75
N GLY A 41 -11.26 -5.27 -11.65
CA GLY A 41 -10.95 -4.78 -10.29
C GLY A 41 -9.50 -4.32 -10.13
N GLY A 42 -8.53 -5.08 -10.65
CA GLY A 42 -7.12 -4.68 -10.64
C GLY A 42 -6.83 -3.44 -11.49
N MET A 43 -7.53 -3.27 -12.63
CA MET A 43 -7.43 -2.04 -13.44
C MET A 43 -8.00 -0.84 -12.70
N GLN A 44 -9.16 -0.99 -12.04
CA GLN A 44 -9.75 0.07 -11.22
C GLN A 44 -8.82 0.49 -10.10
N GLN A 45 -8.17 -0.47 -9.45
CA GLN A 45 -7.21 -0.20 -8.38
C GLN A 45 -5.99 0.57 -8.89
N ARG A 46 -5.43 0.19 -10.04
CA ARG A 46 -4.33 0.93 -10.68
C ARG A 46 -4.74 2.37 -11.03
N VAL A 47 -5.96 2.56 -11.55
CA VAL A 47 -6.53 3.90 -11.78
C VAL A 47 -6.68 4.68 -10.47
N ALA A 48 -7.10 4.05 -9.37
CA ALA A 48 -7.23 4.72 -8.08
C ALA A 48 -5.90 5.24 -7.55
N ILE A 49 -4.83 4.45 -7.65
CA ILE A 49 -3.47 4.86 -7.26
C ILE A 49 -2.98 6.02 -8.14
N THR A 50 -3.09 5.90 -9.47
CA THR A 50 -2.65 6.94 -10.40
C THR A 50 -3.47 8.22 -10.25
N ARG A 51 -4.76 8.10 -9.94
CA ARG A 51 -5.62 9.24 -9.62
C ARG A 51 -5.13 10.01 -8.40
N ALA A 52 -4.65 9.31 -7.36
CA ALA A 52 -4.09 9.95 -6.18
C ALA A 52 -2.76 10.66 -6.46
N LEU A 53 -2.06 10.29 -7.53
CA LEU A 53 -0.77 10.87 -7.92
C LEU A 53 -0.86 12.02 -8.91
N VAL A 54 -2.00 12.20 -9.60
CA VAL A 54 -2.11 13.11 -10.75
C VAL A 54 -1.82 14.57 -10.41
N HIS A 55 -2.11 14.99 -9.18
CA HIS A 55 -1.87 16.35 -8.69
C HIS A 55 -0.54 16.51 -7.94
N ASP A 56 0.34 15.51 -8.07
CA ASP A 56 1.70 15.47 -7.51
C ASP A 56 1.76 15.74 -5.98
N PRO A 57 1.03 15.00 -5.14
CA PRO A 57 0.99 15.25 -3.71
C PRO A 57 2.35 15.00 -3.05
N ALA A 58 2.65 15.70 -1.96
CA ALA A 58 3.85 15.47 -1.16
C ALA A 58 3.81 14.10 -0.44
N MET A 59 2.60 13.66 -0.06
CA MET A 59 2.37 12.41 0.66
C MET A 59 1.13 11.68 0.13
N LEU A 60 1.19 10.36 0.09
CA LEU A 60 0.06 9.48 -0.21
C LEU A 60 -0.39 8.76 1.06
N LEU A 61 -1.69 8.78 1.31
CA LEU A 61 -2.33 8.01 2.37
C LEU A 61 -3.13 6.88 1.72
N MET A 62 -2.83 5.65 2.11
CA MET A 62 -3.48 4.45 1.59
C MET A 62 -3.96 3.60 2.76
N ASP A 63 -5.27 3.40 2.85
CA ASP A 63 -5.91 2.59 3.88
C ASP A 63 -6.43 1.30 3.26
N GLU A 64 -5.78 0.18 3.58
CA GLU A 64 -6.05 -1.16 3.07
C GLU A 64 -6.33 -1.23 1.56
N PRO A 65 -5.48 -0.65 0.70
CA PRO A 65 -5.81 -0.49 -0.72
C PRO A 65 -5.96 -1.81 -1.47
N PHE A 66 -5.41 -2.92 -0.94
CA PHE A 66 -5.43 -4.23 -1.61
C PHE A 66 -6.36 -5.25 -0.93
N ARG A 67 -7.17 -4.84 0.05
CA ARG A 67 -8.01 -5.74 0.85
C ARG A 67 -8.98 -6.58 0.00
N ALA A 68 -9.56 -5.99 -1.05
CA ALA A 68 -10.56 -6.64 -1.88
C ALA A 68 -9.97 -7.48 -3.03
N LEU A 69 -8.64 -7.59 -3.12
CA LEU A 69 -7.95 -8.31 -4.19
C LEU A 69 -7.65 -9.76 -3.79
N ASP A 70 -7.72 -10.67 -4.75
CA ASP A 70 -7.18 -12.03 -4.60
C ASP A 70 -5.65 -12.02 -4.45
N ALA A 71 -5.08 -13.14 -4.02
CA ALA A 71 -3.66 -13.22 -3.68
C ALA A 71 -2.74 -12.88 -4.87
N MET A 72 -3.02 -13.41 -6.07
CA MET A 72 -2.18 -13.17 -7.26
C MET A 72 -2.24 -11.72 -7.71
N THR A 73 -3.44 -11.15 -7.74
CA THR A 73 -3.64 -9.73 -8.09
C THR A 73 -2.96 -8.82 -7.07
N ARG A 74 -3.01 -9.17 -5.78
CA ARG A 74 -2.36 -8.43 -4.70
C ARG A 74 -0.83 -8.41 -4.83
N GLU A 75 -0.20 -9.55 -5.12
CA GLU A 75 1.24 -9.63 -5.37
C GLU A 75 1.64 -8.75 -6.55
N HIS A 76 0.87 -8.81 -7.64
CA HIS A 76 1.10 -7.96 -8.79
C HIS A 76 0.97 -6.46 -8.45
N MET A 77 -0.03 -6.10 -7.66
CA MET A 77 -0.22 -4.72 -7.20
C MET A 77 0.88 -4.22 -6.28
N ASN A 78 1.47 -5.09 -5.45
CA ASN A 78 2.64 -4.77 -4.64
C ASN A 78 3.84 -4.39 -5.51
N LEU A 79 4.11 -5.15 -6.59
CA LEU A 79 5.16 -4.82 -7.55
C LEU A 79 4.89 -3.48 -8.27
N GLU A 80 3.65 -3.27 -8.73
CA GLU A 80 3.24 -2.04 -9.40
C GLU A 80 3.37 -0.82 -8.49
N LEU A 81 2.94 -0.91 -7.24
CA LEU A 81 3.07 0.17 -6.27
C LEU A 81 4.56 0.48 -5.99
N GLN A 82 5.39 -0.55 -5.84
CA GLN A 82 6.82 -0.37 -5.68
C GLN A 82 7.44 0.34 -6.91
N ARG A 83 7.04 -0.05 -8.13
CA ARG A 83 7.52 0.57 -9.37
C ARG A 83 7.16 2.05 -9.44
N ILE A 84 5.89 2.38 -9.17
CA ILE A 84 5.41 3.77 -9.13
C ILE A 84 6.21 4.57 -8.08
N TRP A 85 6.44 3.99 -6.91
CA TRP A 85 7.19 4.64 -5.85
C TRP A 85 8.65 4.89 -6.25
N LEU A 86 9.31 3.93 -6.91
CA LEU A 86 10.69 4.07 -7.39
C LEU A 86 10.85 5.24 -8.36
N GLU A 87 9.83 5.48 -9.20
CA GLU A 87 9.84 6.59 -10.16
C GLU A 87 9.48 7.94 -9.53
N ARG A 88 8.52 7.95 -8.61
CA ARG A 88 7.96 9.19 -8.06
C ARG A 88 8.56 9.61 -6.71
N ARG A 89 9.15 8.69 -5.97
CA ARG A 89 9.83 8.94 -4.67
C ARG A 89 9.00 9.74 -3.68
N LYS A 90 7.71 9.43 -3.56
CA LYS A 90 6.79 10.09 -2.62
C LYS A 90 6.85 9.45 -1.24
N THR A 91 6.53 10.22 -0.21
CA THR A 91 6.22 9.66 1.10
C THR A 91 4.87 8.94 1.02
N VAL A 92 4.83 7.69 1.47
CA VAL A 92 3.60 6.89 1.49
C VAL A 92 3.34 6.41 2.91
N LEU A 93 2.17 6.73 3.44
CA LEU A 93 1.62 6.07 4.63
C LEU A 93 0.64 5.00 4.16
N PHE A 94 1.03 3.74 4.37
CA PHE A 94 0.29 2.58 3.91
C PHE A 94 -0.23 1.79 5.12
N ILE A 95 -1.54 1.74 5.28
CA ILE A 95 -2.18 0.98 6.35
C ILE A 95 -2.59 -0.37 5.78
N THR A 96 -2.18 -1.45 6.44
CA THR A 96 -2.54 -2.82 6.09
C THR A 96 -2.52 -3.73 7.33
N HIS A 97 -3.34 -4.77 7.30
CA HIS A 97 -3.27 -5.88 8.25
C HIS A 97 -2.40 -7.05 7.73
N SER A 98 -1.88 -6.93 6.52
CA SER A 98 -1.02 -7.94 5.89
C SER A 98 0.45 -7.71 6.25
N ILE A 99 1.01 -8.56 7.11
CA ILE A 99 2.43 -8.52 7.47
C ILE A 99 3.33 -8.63 6.23
N PRO A 100 3.08 -9.55 5.26
CA PRO A 100 3.88 -9.60 4.05
C PRO A 100 3.87 -8.31 3.23
N GLU A 101 2.72 -7.66 3.06
CA GLU A 101 2.64 -6.36 2.38
C GLU A 101 3.46 -5.28 3.08
N ALA A 102 3.30 -5.19 4.42
CA ALA A 102 4.04 -4.22 5.22
C ALA A 102 5.55 -4.39 5.06
N VAL A 103 6.07 -5.62 5.18
CA VAL A 103 7.51 -5.90 5.03
C VAL A 103 7.97 -5.69 3.59
N PHE A 104 7.14 -6.06 2.59
CA PHE A 104 7.49 -5.93 1.17
C PHE A 104 7.56 -4.46 0.72
N LEU A 105 6.61 -3.63 1.15
CA LEU A 105 6.47 -2.26 0.65
C LEU A 105 7.22 -1.21 1.50
N ALA A 106 7.33 -1.39 2.81
CA ALA A 106 7.77 -0.33 3.69
C ALA A 106 9.29 -0.28 3.90
N ASP A 107 9.78 0.92 4.25
CA ASP A 107 11.10 1.14 4.84
C ASP A 107 11.01 1.14 6.38
N ARG A 108 9.82 1.46 6.91
CA ARG A 108 9.49 1.41 8.33
C ARG A 108 8.09 0.82 8.51
N VAL A 109 7.96 -0.11 9.43
CA VAL A 109 6.67 -0.68 9.82
C VAL A 109 6.37 -0.28 11.26
N LEU A 110 5.33 0.54 11.42
CA LEU A 110 4.82 0.94 12.72
C LEU A 110 3.78 -0.09 13.16
N VAL A 111 4.12 -0.91 14.15
CA VAL A 111 3.22 -1.93 14.69
C VAL A 111 2.38 -1.31 15.80
N MET A 112 1.06 -1.39 15.67
CA MET A 112 0.12 -0.78 16.61
C MET A 112 -0.69 -1.83 17.37
N THR A 113 -1.06 -1.49 18.60
CA THR A 113 -2.01 -2.29 19.40
C THR A 113 -3.43 -2.19 18.83
N ALA A 114 -4.31 -3.08 19.28
CA ALA A 114 -5.76 -2.93 19.11
C ALA A 114 -6.29 -1.67 19.85
N ARG A 115 -7.35 -1.77 20.60
CA ARG A 115 -7.94 -0.62 21.31
C ARG A 115 -7.48 -0.56 22.77
N PRO A 116 -6.97 0.59 23.27
CA PRO A 116 -6.63 1.82 22.53
C PRO A 116 -5.39 1.63 21.65
N GLY A 117 -5.40 2.23 20.45
CA GLY A 117 -4.27 2.18 19.51
C GLY A 117 -3.02 2.85 20.10
N ARG A 118 -1.96 2.08 20.32
CA ARG A 118 -0.64 2.56 20.79
C ARG A 118 0.44 1.97 19.90
N LEU A 119 1.53 2.68 19.74
CA LEU A 119 2.71 2.16 19.03
C LEU A 119 3.37 1.08 19.90
N LEU A 120 3.48 -0.13 19.35
CA LEU A 120 4.21 -1.26 19.97
C LEU A 120 5.66 -1.28 19.57
N ASP A 121 5.94 -1.09 18.28
CA ASP A 121 7.29 -1.15 17.75
C ASP A 121 7.40 -0.33 16.45
N ASP A 122 8.63 0.10 16.13
CA ASP A 122 9.03 0.81 14.92
C ASP A 122 10.12 0.00 14.20
N VAL A 123 9.69 -0.92 13.37
CA VAL A 123 10.56 -1.88 12.69
C VAL A 123 11.13 -1.26 11.41
N ARG A 124 12.43 -1.05 11.36
CA ARG A 124 13.14 -0.61 10.14
C ARG A 124 13.45 -1.80 9.24
N VAL A 125 12.88 -1.79 8.03
CA VAL A 125 13.08 -2.83 7.02
C VAL A 125 14.26 -2.45 6.12
N LYS A 126 15.38 -3.16 6.25
CA LYS A 126 16.63 -2.89 5.51
C LYS A 126 16.78 -3.72 4.23
N LEU A 127 15.70 -4.33 3.75
CA LEU A 127 15.73 -5.09 2.49
C LEU A 127 15.96 -4.12 1.32
N PRO A 128 16.92 -4.42 0.42
CA PRO A 128 17.23 -3.54 -0.71
C PRO A 128 16.05 -3.41 -1.68
N ARG A 129 16.01 -2.33 -2.43
CA ARG A 129 15.04 -2.09 -3.50
C ARG A 129 15.72 -2.04 -4.88
N PRO A 130 15.08 -2.45 -5.97
CA PRO A 130 13.72 -3.03 -6.03
C PRO A 130 13.65 -4.41 -5.40
N ARG A 131 12.53 -4.72 -4.74
CA ARG A 131 12.27 -6.03 -4.13
C ARG A 131 11.49 -6.89 -5.13
N PRO A 132 12.06 -7.98 -5.65
CA PRO A 132 11.30 -8.98 -6.42
C PRO A 132 10.41 -9.80 -5.46
N LEU A 133 9.39 -10.49 -5.99
CA LEU A 133 8.52 -11.33 -5.15
C LEU A 133 9.30 -12.42 -4.40
N ASP A 134 10.35 -12.95 -5.01
CA ASP A 134 11.20 -13.97 -4.40
C ASP A 134 11.85 -13.55 -3.08
N VAL A 135 11.95 -12.24 -2.81
CA VAL A 135 12.44 -11.74 -1.52
C VAL A 135 11.59 -12.25 -0.35
N MET A 136 10.29 -12.52 -0.59
CA MET A 136 9.39 -13.05 0.44
C MET A 136 9.79 -14.46 0.92
N ASN A 137 10.55 -15.19 0.12
CA ASN A 137 11.03 -16.54 0.44
C ASN A 137 12.40 -16.52 1.14
N THR A 138 13.00 -15.35 1.35
CA THR A 138 14.31 -15.24 2.00
C THR A 138 14.22 -15.33 3.52
N PRO A 139 15.28 -15.86 4.18
CA PRO A 139 15.36 -15.88 5.65
C PRO A 139 15.24 -14.50 6.29
N GLU A 140 15.79 -13.47 5.65
CA GLU A 140 15.78 -12.07 6.10
C GLU A 140 14.35 -11.51 6.13
N PHE A 141 13.60 -11.71 5.05
CA PHE A 141 12.18 -11.34 5.01
C PHE A 141 11.38 -12.07 6.09
N GLY A 142 11.63 -13.39 6.20
CA GLY A 142 11.01 -14.24 7.21
C GLY A 142 11.30 -13.76 8.64
N ALA A 143 12.50 -13.22 8.90
CA ALA A 143 12.86 -12.68 10.21
C ALA A 143 11.98 -11.46 10.57
N TYR A 144 11.78 -10.50 9.67
CA TYR A 144 10.88 -9.37 9.86
C TYR A 144 9.44 -9.82 10.09
N ALA A 145 8.94 -10.73 9.25
CA ALA A 145 7.57 -11.23 9.35
C ALA A 145 7.32 -11.97 10.68
N ARG A 146 8.28 -12.77 11.15
CA ARG A 146 8.21 -13.46 12.45
C ARG A 146 8.22 -12.48 13.61
N HIS A 147 9.10 -11.47 13.58
CA HIS A 147 9.18 -10.44 14.62
C HIS A 147 7.85 -9.72 14.78
N ILE A 148 7.29 -9.18 13.69
CA ILE A 148 6.01 -8.47 13.71
C ILE A 148 4.88 -9.39 14.21
N ARG A 149 4.84 -10.65 13.73
CA ARG A 149 3.83 -11.63 14.19
C ARG A 149 3.95 -11.94 15.67
N HIS A 150 5.18 -12.00 16.20
CA HIS A 150 5.41 -12.22 17.62
C HIS A 150 4.82 -11.10 18.48
N LEU A 151 4.97 -9.84 18.07
CA LEU A 151 4.39 -8.69 18.76
C LEU A 151 2.86 -8.82 18.89
N PHE A 152 2.16 -9.22 17.82
CA PHE A 152 0.72 -9.46 17.88
C PHE A 152 0.33 -10.62 18.79
N ASN A 153 1.09 -11.72 18.77
CA ASN A 153 0.82 -12.89 19.60
C ASN A 153 1.02 -12.61 21.09
N VAL A 154 2.03 -11.84 21.46
CA VAL A 154 2.28 -11.44 22.85
C VAL A 154 1.13 -10.57 23.35
N GLN A 155 0.67 -9.61 22.52
CA GLN A 155 -0.43 -8.74 22.90
C GLN A 155 -1.75 -9.50 23.03
N GLY A 156 -2.09 -10.39 22.10
CA GLY A 156 -3.31 -11.21 22.20
C GLY A 156 -3.33 -12.09 23.44
N ARG A 157 -2.18 -12.54 23.93
CA ARG A 157 -2.07 -13.25 25.22
C ARG A 157 -2.32 -12.35 26.43
N ILE A 158 -1.82 -11.09 26.39
CA ILE A 158 -2.05 -10.12 27.46
C ILE A 158 -3.53 -9.74 27.54
N GLU A 159 -4.19 -9.50 26.41
CA GLU A 159 -5.61 -9.21 26.33
C GLU A 159 -6.48 -10.42 26.74
N GLY A 160 -6.10 -11.64 26.33
CA GLY A 160 -6.77 -12.88 26.73
C GLY A 160 -6.69 -13.18 28.24
N LEU A 161 -5.60 -12.82 28.89
CA LEU A 161 -5.43 -12.97 30.34
C LEU A 161 -6.28 -11.96 31.14
N GLN A 162 -6.60 -10.80 30.58
CA GLN A 162 -7.47 -9.82 31.23
C GLN A 162 -8.96 -10.16 31.16
N VAL A 163 -9.39 -10.99 30.21
CA VAL A 163 -10.81 -11.39 30.06
C VAL A 163 -11.19 -12.55 30.99
N THR A 164 -10.23 -13.32 31.50
CA THR A 164 -10.49 -14.46 32.40
C THR A 164 -10.40 -14.11 33.89
N GLY A 165 -10.25 -12.86 34.26
CA GLY A 165 -10.09 -12.37 35.62
C GLY A 165 -11.21 -11.44 36.07
N THR A 166 -12.48 -11.95 36.14
CA THR A 166 -13.52 -11.31 36.98
C THR A 166 -14.34 -12.38 37.66
N PRO A 167 -14.44 -12.34 39.01
CA PRO A 167 -15.18 -13.29 39.82
C PRO A 167 -16.70 -13.16 39.62
#